data_f3f0601693e22968ec5114a0f3cc3ee2
#
_entry.id   f3f0601693e22968ec5114a0f3cc3ee2
#
_cell.length_a   1.000
_cell.length_b   1.000
_cell.length_c   1.000
_cell.angle_alpha   90.00
_cell.angle_beta   90.00
_cell.angle_gamma   90.00
#
_symmetry.space_group_name_H-M   'P 1'
#
loop_
_entity.id
_entity.type
_entity.pdbx_description
1 polymer ?
#
loop_
_entity_poly.entity_id
_entity_poly.type
_entity_poly.pdbx_seq_one_letter_code
_entity_poly.pdbx_strand_id
1 'polypeptide(L)'
;MVELTPDGRLTAVNAKAKESDPTLPTTKVIKSDKKTLNGADFKTEEILSAGSTSKMAELTANEIYDIRENRALLTKGQADFMPKDGEQLRLMLANLDQQEEGLLQLFRGTDVKETHILAFDITPTQDVEKLPLFNFSKYLGVVDADDPAGTPVYVSIKDLQTQPAVTASTDNKKKEEQDLRYIIPSSVKVNIFSDEKKYLSASVLMAQFGRIEHLGGNLFNKQFSTRVYLSPTTGNITDIELNEPE
;
A
#
# COMPACT_ATOMS: atom_id res chain seq x y z
N MET A 1 -17.66 -1.96 32.02
CA MET A 1 -17.15 -1.05 30.95
C MET A 1 -17.07 -1.85 29.65
N VAL A 2 -17.56 -1.32 28.53
CA VAL A 2 -17.50 -1.97 27.22
C VAL A 2 -16.86 -0.98 26.27
N GLU A 3 -15.91 -1.43 25.46
CA GLU A 3 -15.23 -0.63 24.47
C GLU A 3 -15.58 -1.15 23.05
N LEU A 4 -15.89 -0.23 22.16
CA LEU A 4 -16.29 -0.51 20.80
C LEU A 4 -15.42 0.28 19.82
N THR A 5 -15.25 -0.25 18.61
CA THR A 5 -14.71 0.53 17.47
C THR A 5 -15.73 1.62 17.06
N PRO A 6 -15.32 2.60 16.24
CA PRO A 6 -16.24 3.57 15.66
C PRO A 6 -17.41 2.93 14.90
N ASP A 7 -17.21 1.75 14.31
CA ASP A 7 -18.21 0.99 13.58
C ASP A 7 -19.10 0.11 14.49
N GLY A 8 -18.92 0.18 15.83
CA GLY A 8 -19.71 -0.56 16.79
C GLY A 8 -19.28 -2.00 17.05
N ARG A 9 -18.10 -2.42 16.58
CA ARG A 9 -17.55 -3.76 16.88
C ARG A 9 -16.98 -3.80 18.29
N LEU A 10 -17.23 -4.88 19.02
CA LEU A 10 -16.73 -5.06 20.39
C LEU A 10 -15.25 -5.34 20.38
N THR A 11 -14.48 -4.57 21.16
CA THR A 11 -13.00 -4.70 21.28
C THR A 11 -12.55 -5.08 22.66
N ALA A 12 -13.29 -4.68 23.71
CA ALA A 12 -12.97 -5.08 25.08
C ALA A 12 -14.19 -5.03 26.00
N VAL A 13 -14.19 -5.91 27.00
CA VAL A 13 -15.14 -5.92 28.12
C VAL A 13 -14.37 -5.79 29.41
N ASN A 14 -14.77 -4.85 30.28
CA ASN A 14 -14.13 -4.48 31.54
C ASN A 14 -12.64 -4.07 31.42
N ALA A 15 -12.20 -3.70 30.22
CA ALA A 15 -10.83 -3.28 29.91
C ALA A 15 -10.82 -2.23 28.80
N LYS A 16 -9.63 -1.67 28.52
CA LYS A 16 -9.37 -0.92 27.29
C LYS A 16 -8.81 -1.86 26.22
N ALA A 17 -9.16 -1.64 24.97
CA ALA A 17 -8.67 -2.45 23.85
C ALA A 17 -7.13 -2.52 23.84
N LYS A 18 -6.58 -3.71 23.60
CA LYS A 18 -5.14 -3.93 23.41
C LYS A 18 -4.72 -3.63 21.97
N GLU A 19 -5.61 -3.84 21.03
CA GLU A 19 -5.37 -3.64 19.58
C GLU A 19 -6.13 -2.41 19.12
N SER A 20 -5.46 -1.60 18.29
CA SER A 20 -6.10 -0.50 17.59
C SER A 20 -6.87 -1.02 16.38
N ASP A 21 -7.95 -0.34 16.01
CA ASP A 21 -8.67 -0.62 14.76
C ASP A 21 -7.72 -0.43 13.57
N PRO A 22 -7.55 -1.43 12.70
CA PRO A 22 -6.64 -1.32 11.57
C PRO A 22 -7.12 -0.25 10.60
N THR A 23 -6.22 0.61 10.19
CA THR A 23 -6.49 1.58 9.14
C THR A 23 -6.66 0.84 7.83
N LEU A 24 -7.84 0.90 7.24
CA LEU A 24 -8.09 0.33 5.93
C LEU A 24 -7.22 1.02 4.88
N PRO A 25 -6.59 0.27 3.96
CA PRO A 25 -5.85 0.86 2.88
C PRO A 25 -6.79 1.68 1.99
N THR A 26 -6.40 2.90 1.68
CA THR A 26 -7.14 3.77 0.77
C THR A 26 -6.41 3.90 -0.55
N THR A 27 -7.16 4.06 -1.63
CA THR A 27 -6.58 4.38 -2.94
C THR A 27 -5.81 5.68 -2.87
N LYS A 28 -4.54 5.65 -3.24
CA LYS A 28 -3.68 6.83 -3.24
C LYS A 28 -2.62 6.76 -4.35
N VAL A 29 -2.21 7.92 -4.81
CA VAL A 29 -1.09 8.09 -5.73
C VAL A 29 0.10 8.61 -4.94
N ILE A 30 1.20 7.87 -4.97
CA ILE A 30 2.47 8.28 -4.40
C ILE A 30 3.34 8.80 -5.53
N LYS A 31 3.54 10.11 -5.58
CA LYS A 31 4.50 10.73 -6.50
C LYS A 31 5.90 10.52 -5.94
N SER A 32 6.84 10.26 -6.84
CA SER A 32 8.25 10.19 -6.46
C SER A 32 8.70 11.57 -5.95
N ASP A 33 9.25 11.62 -4.74
CA ASP A 33 9.85 12.86 -4.17
C ASP A 33 11.17 13.25 -4.86
N LYS A 34 11.62 12.50 -5.86
CA LYS A 34 12.76 12.91 -6.67
C LYS A 34 12.38 14.21 -7.37
N LYS A 35 12.98 15.30 -6.91
CA LYS A 35 12.92 16.60 -7.56
C LYS A 35 13.39 16.39 -9.01
N THR A 36 12.43 16.25 -9.92
CA THR A 36 12.73 16.15 -11.34
C THR A 36 13.33 17.49 -11.77
N LEU A 37 14.53 17.43 -12.33
CA LEU A 37 15.14 18.62 -12.93
C LEU A 37 14.20 19.10 -14.03
N ASN A 38 13.91 20.38 -14.07
CA ASN A 38 13.19 20.97 -15.17
C ASN A 38 14.22 21.46 -16.20
N GLY A 39 14.33 20.81 -17.34
CA GLY A 39 15.26 21.22 -18.41
C GLY A 39 15.10 22.68 -18.87
N ALA A 40 13.92 23.27 -18.68
CA ALA A 40 13.69 24.66 -19.02
C ALA A 40 14.50 25.64 -18.15
N ASP A 41 14.82 25.27 -16.90
CA ASP A 41 15.58 26.12 -15.97
C ASP A 41 17.06 26.24 -16.33
N PHE A 42 17.57 25.41 -17.22
CA PHE A 42 18.96 25.38 -17.68
C PHE A 42 19.17 25.98 -19.06
N LYS A 43 18.13 26.54 -19.69
CA LYS A 43 18.25 27.22 -20.97
C LYS A 43 18.96 28.55 -20.82
N THR A 44 19.99 28.77 -21.62
CA THR A 44 20.66 30.07 -21.73
C THR A 44 19.78 31.08 -22.46
N GLU A 45 20.12 32.37 -22.35
CA GLU A 45 19.42 33.44 -23.06
C GLU A 45 19.46 33.24 -24.57
N GLU A 46 20.56 32.73 -25.10
CA GLU A 46 20.73 32.40 -26.52
C GLU A 46 19.75 31.31 -26.97
N ILE A 47 19.59 30.23 -26.16
CA ILE A 47 18.64 29.17 -26.42
C ILE A 47 17.20 29.70 -26.39
N LEU A 48 16.89 30.57 -25.42
CA LEU A 48 15.55 31.14 -25.25
C LEU A 48 15.17 32.10 -26.38
N SER A 49 16.15 32.81 -26.97
CA SER A 49 15.96 33.75 -28.08
C SER A 49 15.94 33.10 -29.47
N ALA A 50 16.08 31.77 -29.55
CA ALA A 50 16.12 31.05 -30.80
C ALA A 50 14.81 31.23 -31.60
N GLY A 51 14.93 31.64 -32.85
CA GLY A 51 13.77 31.94 -33.74
C GLY A 51 13.03 30.69 -34.28
N SER A 52 13.53 29.47 -33.98
CA SER A 52 12.90 28.22 -34.41
C SER A 52 13.26 27.06 -33.44
N THR A 53 12.42 26.01 -33.43
CA THR A 53 12.70 24.79 -32.66
C THR A 53 13.99 24.09 -33.10
N SER A 54 14.27 24.11 -34.42
CA SER A 54 15.53 23.54 -34.95
C SER A 54 16.76 24.29 -34.43
N LYS A 55 16.70 25.64 -34.43
CA LYS A 55 17.79 26.46 -33.92
C LYS A 55 17.93 26.32 -32.39
N MET A 56 16.82 26.22 -31.66
CA MET A 56 16.85 25.94 -30.23
C MET A 56 17.52 24.59 -29.93
N ALA A 57 17.21 23.53 -30.68
CA ALA A 57 17.85 22.23 -30.51
C ALA A 57 19.35 22.27 -30.82
N GLU A 58 19.77 22.98 -31.87
CA GLU A 58 21.16 23.16 -32.21
C GLU A 58 21.92 23.87 -31.08
N LEU A 59 21.43 24.99 -30.59
CA LEU A 59 22.03 25.75 -29.50
C LEU A 59 22.08 24.96 -28.18
N THR A 60 21.03 24.22 -27.88
CA THR A 60 21.01 23.34 -26.71
C THR A 60 22.06 22.22 -26.82
N ALA A 61 22.22 21.63 -28.01
CA ALA A 61 23.25 20.61 -28.21
C ALA A 61 24.69 21.20 -28.08
N ASN A 62 24.90 22.40 -28.59
CA ASN A 62 26.21 23.09 -28.42
C ASN A 62 26.51 23.34 -26.95
N GLU A 63 25.54 23.84 -26.17
CA GLU A 63 25.72 24.06 -24.73
C GLU A 63 26.06 22.75 -23.99
N ILE A 64 25.44 21.63 -24.35
CA ILE A 64 25.77 20.31 -23.78
C ILE A 64 27.24 19.94 -24.11
N TYR A 65 27.71 20.20 -25.32
CA TYR A 65 29.11 19.95 -25.68
C TYR A 65 30.06 20.83 -24.91
N ASP A 66 29.75 22.10 -24.72
CA ASP A 66 30.56 23.05 -23.95
C ASP A 66 30.66 22.65 -22.48
N ILE A 67 29.57 22.19 -21.89
CA ILE A 67 29.56 21.64 -20.52
C ILE A 67 30.46 20.40 -20.41
N ARG A 68 30.43 19.51 -21.39
CA ARG A 68 31.29 18.31 -21.43
C ARG A 68 32.78 18.68 -21.59
N GLU A 69 33.09 19.66 -22.42
CA GLU A 69 34.44 20.16 -22.58
C GLU A 69 34.96 20.78 -21.29
N ASN A 70 34.18 21.66 -20.65
CA ASN A 70 34.53 22.27 -19.37
C ASN A 70 34.74 21.21 -18.27
N ARG A 71 33.90 20.17 -18.21
CA ARG A 71 34.13 19.03 -17.31
C ARG A 71 35.44 18.32 -17.60
N ALA A 72 35.75 18.07 -18.87
CA ALA A 72 36.99 17.41 -19.27
C ALA A 72 38.24 18.25 -18.91
N LEU A 73 38.19 19.57 -19.08
CA LEU A 73 39.26 20.47 -18.69
C LEU A 73 39.47 20.48 -17.18
N LEU A 74 38.41 20.57 -16.39
CA LEU A 74 38.46 20.51 -14.91
C LEU A 74 39.08 19.19 -14.43
N THR A 75 38.62 18.05 -14.98
CA THR A 75 39.12 16.73 -14.57
C THR A 75 40.58 16.47 -14.98
N LYS A 76 41.04 17.07 -16.07
CA LYS A 76 42.43 16.99 -16.52
C LYS A 76 43.36 18.01 -15.84
N GLY A 77 42.80 18.93 -15.04
CA GLY A 77 43.59 20.01 -14.44
C GLY A 77 44.06 21.07 -15.44
N GLN A 78 43.34 21.25 -16.55
CA GLN A 78 43.68 22.14 -17.67
C GLN A 78 42.69 23.30 -17.83
N ALA A 79 41.76 23.48 -16.87
CA ALA A 79 40.87 24.63 -16.89
C ALA A 79 41.61 25.92 -16.52
N ASP A 80 41.19 27.05 -17.10
CA ASP A 80 41.76 28.36 -16.82
C ASP A 80 41.67 28.74 -15.34
N PHE A 81 40.59 28.28 -14.69
CA PHE A 81 40.38 28.42 -13.26
C PHE A 81 40.25 27.04 -12.61
N MET A 82 41.23 26.70 -11.77
CA MET A 82 41.22 25.46 -11.01
C MET A 82 40.71 25.70 -9.57
N PRO A 83 39.81 24.87 -9.05
CA PRO A 83 39.38 24.96 -7.67
C PRO A 83 40.53 24.73 -6.69
N LYS A 84 40.49 25.41 -5.54
CA LYS A 84 41.54 25.37 -4.53
C LYS A 84 41.56 24.07 -3.72
N ASP A 85 40.45 23.40 -3.61
CA ASP A 85 40.30 22.17 -2.85
C ASP A 85 39.40 21.16 -3.56
N GLY A 86 39.42 19.92 -3.07
CA GLY A 86 38.64 18.83 -3.65
C GLY A 86 37.14 18.98 -3.47
N GLU A 87 36.68 19.65 -2.42
CA GLU A 87 35.22 19.87 -2.18
C GLU A 87 34.65 20.89 -3.16
N GLN A 88 35.40 21.95 -3.45
CA GLN A 88 35.03 22.93 -4.47
C GLN A 88 35.00 22.28 -5.86
N LEU A 89 35.97 21.43 -6.18
CA LEU A 89 35.98 20.66 -7.44
C LEU A 89 34.75 19.77 -7.54
N ARG A 90 34.43 19.03 -6.47
CA ARG A 90 33.27 18.16 -6.41
C ARG A 90 31.96 18.94 -6.66
N LEU A 91 31.79 20.10 -6.04
CA LEU A 91 30.63 20.96 -6.21
C LEU A 91 30.49 21.47 -7.64
N MET A 92 31.63 21.91 -8.26
CA MET A 92 31.65 22.38 -9.65
C MET A 92 31.26 21.26 -10.62
N LEU A 93 31.83 20.05 -10.46
CA LEU A 93 31.48 18.90 -11.28
C LEU A 93 30.00 18.50 -11.11
N ALA A 94 29.49 18.50 -9.88
CA ALA A 94 28.07 18.19 -9.63
C ALA A 94 27.14 19.22 -10.29
N ASN A 95 27.48 20.49 -10.31
CA ASN A 95 26.70 21.52 -11.00
C ASN A 95 26.74 21.33 -12.53
N LEU A 96 27.89 21.02 -13.11
CA LEU A 96 27.98 20.71 -14.55
C LEU A 96 27.16 19.47 -14.91
N ASP A 97 27.21 18.41 -14.09
CA ASP A 97 26.39 17.20 -14.28
C ASP A 97 24.89 17.50 -14.21
N GLN A 98 24.49 18.37 -13.29
CA GLN A 98 23.10 18.79 -13.16
C GLN A 98 22.61 19.61 -14.35
N GLN A 99 23.44 20.52 -14.86
CA GLN A 99 23.15 21.32 -16.05
C GLN A 99 23.04 20.42 -17.30
N GLU A 100 24.00 19.52 -17.50
CA GLU A 100 23.99 18.58 -18.62
C GLU A 100 22.74 17.71 -18.59
N GLU A 101 22.40 17.10 -17.44
CA GLU A 101 21.22 16.27 -17.30
C GLU A 101 19.94 17.05 -17.54
N GLY A 102 19.84 18.29 -17.04
CA GLY A 102 18.71 19.18 -17.28
C GLY A 102 18.51 19.47 -18.77
N LEU A 103 19.57 19.83 -19.50
CA LEU A 103 19.49 20.10 -20.94
C LEU A 103 19.20 18.83 -21.76
N LEU A 104 19.76 17.67 -21.37
CA LEU A 104 19.47 16.39 -22.02
C LEU A 104 18.00 15.98 -21.91
N GLN A 105 17.32 16.37 -20.83
CA GLN A 105 15.88 16.10 -20.68
C GLN A 105 15.03 16.80 -21.73
N LEU A 106 15.48 17.92 -22.30
CA LEU A 106 14.77 18.59 -23.42
C LEU A 106 14.71 17.72 -24.67
N PHE A 107 15.64 16.79 -24.85
CA PHE A 107 15.68 15.85 -25.98
C PHE A 107 15.04 14.50 -25.65
N ARG A 108 15.27 14.00 -24.43
CA ARG A 108 14.86 12.65 -24.01
C ARG A 108 13.51 12.62 -23.32
N GLY A 109 13.04 13.78 -22.82
CA GLY A 109 11.93 13.85 -21.88
C GLY A 109 12.36 13.45 -20.46
N THR A 110 11.40 13.41 -19.57
CA THR A 110 11.59 13.05 -18.16
C THR A 110 10.70 11.86 -17.83
N ASP A 111 11.30 10.79 -17.31
CA ASP A 111 10.55 9.66 -16.78
C ASP A 111 10.02 10.01 -15.39
N VAL A 112 8.73 10.23 -15.29
CA VAL A 112 8.05 10.40 -13.99
C VAL A 112 7.55 9.05 -13.53
N LYS A 113 8.06 8.58 -12.39
CA LYS A 113 7.56 7.36 -11.75
C LYS A 113 6.51 7.72 -10.72
N GLU A 114 5.28 7.30 -10.96
CA GLU A 114 4.20 7.38 -10.01
C GLU A 114 3.83 5.95 -9.56
N THR A 115 3.59 5.80 -8.27
CA THR A 115 3.09 4.54 -7.72
C THR A 115 1.62 4.73 -7.37
N HIS A 116 0.76 4.01 -8.06
CA HIS A 116 -0.67 3.97 -7.79
C HIS A 116 -0.97 2.80 -6.87
N ILE A 117 -1.54 3.08 -5.71
CA ILE A 117 -2.07 2.07 -4.79
C ILE A 117 -3.58 2.11 -4.94
N LEU A 118 -4.16 0.98 -5.36
CA LEU A 118 -5.59 0.80 -5.48
C LEU A 118 -6.07 -0.13 -4.37
N ALA A 119 -7.16 0.22 -3.72
CA ALA A 119 -7.80 -0.60 -2.70
C ALA A 119 -9.11 -1.13 -3.25
N PHE A 120 -9.36 -2.43 -3.04
CA PHE A 120 -10.59 -3.11 -3.42
C PHE A 120 -11.20 -3.74 -2.17
N ASP A 121 -12.47 -3.43 -1.90
CA ASP A 121 -13.22 -4.02 -0.82
C ASP A 121 -14.05 -5.21 -1.34
N ILE A 122 -13.85 -6.37 -0.72
CA ILE A 122 -14.58 -7.57 -1.04
C ILE A 122 -15.15 -8.17 0.25
N THR A 123 -16.46 -8.32 0.32
CA THR A 123 -17.14 -8.98 1.42
C THR A 123 -17.72 -10.31 0.94
N PRO A 124 -16.96 -11.42 1.03
CA PRO A 124 -17.43 -12.72 0.57
C PRO A 124 -18.47 -13.27 1.55
N THR A 125 -19.56 -13.80 1.00
CA THR A 125 -20.59 -14.52 1.79
C THR A 125 -20.50 -16.03 1.60
N GLN A 126 -19.75 -16.48 0.60
CA GLN A 126 -19.52 -17.87 0.23
C GLN A 126 -18.18 -17.99 -0.52
N ASP A 127 -17.77 -19.21 -0.80
CA ASP A 127 -16.60 -19.46 -1.65
C ASP A 127 -16.73 -18.76 -3.00
N VAL A 128 -15.66 -18.11 -3.42
CA VAL A 128 -15.57 -17.39 -4.68
C VAL A 128 -14.46 -18.03 -5.52
N GLU A 129 -14.82 -18.61 -6.66
CA GLU A 129 -13.83 -19.29 -7.51
C GLU A 129 -13.08 -18.30 -8.41
N LYS A 130 -13.79 -17.35 -9.03
CA LYS A 130 -13.22 -16.42 -10.00
C LYS A 130 -14.07 -15.14 -10.04
N LEU A 131 -13.65 -14.13 -9.27
CA LEU A 131 -14.26 -12.80 -9.27
C LEU A 131 -13.32 -11.81 -9.96
N PRO A 132 -13.73 -11.10 -11.01
CA PRO A 132 -12.91 -10.10 -11.64
C PRO A 132 -12.73 -8.90 -10.69
N LEU A 133 -11.48 -8.46 -10.50
CA LEU A 133 -11.13 -7.27 -9.72
C LEU A 133 -10.98 -6.05 -10.63
N PHE A 134 -10.17 -6.20 -11.66
CA PHE A 134 -9.85 -5.16 -12.65
C PHE A 134 -9.24 -5.80 -13.89
N ASN A 135 -9.17 -5.03 -14.96
CA ASN A 135 -8.37 -5.38 -16.12
C ASN A 135 -7.05 -4.57 -16.12
N PHE A 136 -5.95 -5.18 -16.54
CA PHE A 136 -4.65 -4.52 -16.64
C PHE A 136 -4.23 -4.36 -18.10
N SER A 137 -4.09 -3.12 -18.53
CA SER A 137 -3.58 -2.76 -19.84
C SER A 137 -2.15 -2.23 -19.73
N LYS A 138 -1.27 -2.67 -20.63
CA LYS A 138 0.10 -2.16 -20.71
C LYS A 138 0.17 -0.65 -20.95
N TYR A 139 -0.83 -0.08 -21.63
CA TYR A 139 -0.85 1.33 -22.02
C TYR A 139 -1.70 2.20 -21.09
N LEU A 140 -2.81 1.66 -20.59
CA LEU A 140 -3.77 2.39 -19.76
C LEU A 140 -3.58 2.13 -18.25
N GLY A 141 -2.76 1.11 -17.89
CA GLY A 141 -2.64 0.68 -16.52
C GLY A 141 -3.83 -0.15 -16.05
N VAL A 142 -4.30 0.09 -14.83
CA VAL A 142 -5.50 -0.56 -14.29
C VAL A 142 -6.73 0.15 -14.82
N VAL A 143 -7.64 -0.62 -15.39
CA VAL A 143 -8.95 -0.20 -15.89
C VAL A 143 -10.04 -1.04 -15.22
N ASP A 144 -11.28 -0.62 -15.31
CA ASP A 144 -12.40 -1.30 -14.67
C ASP A 144 -12.57 -2.75 -15.17
N ALA A 145 -13.18 -3.60 -14.36
CA ALA A 145 -13.32 -5.02 -14.66
C ALA A 145 -14.22 -5.30 -15.88
N ASP A 146 -15.09 -4.38 -16.24
CA ASP A 146 -15.98 -4.42 -17.41
C ASP A 146 -15.40 -3.76 -18.67
N ASP A 147 -14.23 -3.09 -18.56
CA ASP A 147 -13.52 -2.52 -19.69
C ASP A 147 -12.85 -3.64 -20.52
N PRO A 148 -13.10 -3.72 -21.84
CA PRO A 148 -12.48 -4.73 -22.70
C PRO A 148 -10.96 -4.57 -22.89
N ALA A 149 -10.38 -3.45 -22.42
CA ALA A 149 -8.96 -3.16 -22.58
C ALA A 149 -8.14 -3.89 -21.50
N GLY A 150 -7.25 -4.78 -21.93
CA GLY A 150 -6.26 -5.39 -21.04
C GLY A 150 -6.59 -6.83 -20.63
N THR A 151 -5.76 -7.35 -19.74
CA THR A 151 -5.86 -8.72 -19.22
C THR A 151 -6.58 -8.72 -17.87
N PRO A 152 -7.62 -9.53 -17.70
CA PRO A 152 -8.36 -9.57 -16.45
C PRO A 152 -7.54 -10.17 -15.30
N VAL A 153 -7.67 -9.55 -14.14
CA VAL A 153 -7.12 -10.03 -12.88
C VAL A 153 -8.27 -10.42 -11.96
N TYR A 154 -8.19 -11.62 -11.44
CA TYR A 154 -9.23 -12.25 -10.65
C TYR A 154 -8.78 -12.48 -9.22
N VAL A 155 -9.76 -12.58 -8.32
CA VAL A 155 -9.58 -13.12 -6.99
C VAL A 155 -10.38 -14.42 -6.82
N SER A 156 -9.78 -15.39 -6.15
CA SER A 156 -10.50 -16.54 -5.60
C SER A 156 -10.37 -16.56 -4.09
N ILE A 157 -11.47 -16.91 -3.42
CA ILE A 157 -11.58 -16.96 -1.97
C ILE A 157 -12.18 -18.32 -1.63
N LYS A 158 -11.45 -19.16 -0.91
CA LYS A 158 -11.86 -20.51 -0.56
C LYS A 158 -11.72 -20.74 0.94
N ASP A 159 -12.82 -21.08 1.59
CA ASP A 159 -12.79 -21.52 2.99
C ASP A 159 -12.06 -22.86 3.11
N LEU A 160 -11.09 -22.92 4.01
CA LEU A 160 -10.35 -24.16 4.32
C LEU A 160 -11.08 -25.03 5.34
N GLN A 161 -12.28 -24.59 5.77
CA GLN A 161 -13.15 -25.31 6.71
C GLN A 161 -12.41 -25.68 8.01
N THR A 162 -11.60 -24.75 8.52
CA THR A 162 -10.82 -24.98 9.75
C THR A 162 -11.69 -24.98 10.99
N GLN A 163 -12.95 -24.52 10.88
CA GLN A 163 -13.94 -24.57 11.95
C GLN A 163 -14.93 -25.71 11.69
N PRO A 164 -15.11 -26.64 12.65
CA PRO A 164 -16.08 -27.70 12.49
C PRO A 164 -17.51 -27.15 12.44
N ALA A 165 -18.37 -27.76 11.66
CA ALA A 165 -19.78 -27.42 11.62
C ALA A 165 -20.41 -27.50 13.02
N VAL A 166 -21.21 -26.50 13.39
CA VAL A 166 -21.93 -26.53 14.67
C VAL A 166 -22.99 -27.64 14.63
N THR A 167 -22.79 -28.68 15.40
CA THR A 167 -23.86 -29.62 15.73
C THR A 167 -24.79 -28.89 16.71
N ALA A 168 -25.96 -28.48 16.24
CA ALA A 168 -26.97 -27.82 17.08
C ALA A 168 -27.34 -28.74 18.24
N SER A 169 -26.82 -28.46 19.42
CA SER A 169 -27.35 -29.07 20.66
C SER A 169 -28.58 -28.31 21.09
N THR A 170 -29.71 -29.00 21.10
CA THR A 170 -31.05 -28.44 21.35
C THR A 170 -31.30 -28.04 22.79
N ASP A 171 -30.38 -28.35 23.73
CA ASP A 171 -30.71 -28.32 25.16
C ASP A 171 -30.35 -27.04 25.95
N ASN A 172 -29.76 -26.02 25.35
CA ASN A 172 -29.22 -24.88 26.10
C ASN A 172 -29.71 -23.49 25.68
N LYS A 173 -30.73 -23.35 24.84
CA LYS A 173 -31.17 -22.05 24.30
C LYS A 173 -31.40 -20.94 25.34
N LYS A 174 -31.88 -21.26 26.55
CA LYS A 174 -32.15 -20.25 27.58
C LYS A 174 -30.88 -19.74 28.32
N LYS A 175 -29.78 -20.50 28.33
CA LYS A 175 -28.52 -20.08 28.94
C LYS A 175 -27.71 -19.26 27.97
N GLU A 176 -27.79 -19.54 26.68
CA GLU A 176 -27.04 -18.85 25.61
C GLU A 176 -27.47 -17.39 25.39
N GLU A 177 -28.66 -16.98 25.86
CA GLU A 177 -29.17 -15.60 25.74
C GLU A 177 -28.42 -14.61 26.66
N GLN A 178 -27.73 -15.08 27.70
CA GLN A 178 -26.98 -14.24 28.66
C GLN A 178 -25.47 -14.29 28.45
N ASP A 179 -24.99 -15.08 27.47
CA ASP A 179 -23.59 -15.29 27.21
C ASP A 179 -23.02 -14.22 26.24
N LEU A 180 -21.72 -13.90 26.42
CA LEU A 180 -21.03 -13.04 25.47
C LEU A 180 -20.76 -13.81 24.18
N ARG A 181 -21.28 -13.31 23.06
CA ARG A 181 -21.06 -13.89 21.74
C ARG A 181 -19.79 -13.34 21.12
N TYR A 182 -18.98 -14.23 20.54
CA TYR A 182 -17.80 -13.87 19.80
C TYR A 182 -17.63 -14.75 18.56
N ILE A 183 -16.74 -14.39 17.63
CA ILE A 183 -16.54 -15.11 16.39
C ILE A 183 -15.20 -15.85 16.45
N ILE A 184 -15.22 -17.13 16.13
CA ILE A 184 -13.98 -17.88 15.81
C ILE A 184 -13.85 -17.86 14.29
N PRO A 185 -12.89 -17.11 13.72
CA PRO A 185 -12.73 -16.99 12.28
C PRO A 185 -12.25 -18.29 11.65
N SER A 186 -12.64 -18.54 10.40
CA SER A 186 -12.07 -19.63 9.60
C SER A 186 -10.84 -19.15 8.84
N SER A 187 -9.92 -20.07 8.58
CA SER A 187 -8.80 -19.83 7.69
C SER A 187 -9.26 -19.94 6.24
N VAL A 188 -9.01 -18.91 5.46
CA VAL A 188 -9.47 -18.80 4.09
C VAL A 188 -8.27 -18.61 3.18
N LYS A 189 -8.24 -19.34 2.07
CA LYS A 189 -7.21 -19.19 1.05
C LYS A 189 -7.63 -18.17 0.02
N VAL A 190 -6.87 -17.10 -0.08
CA VAL A 190 -7.05 -16.02 -1.07
C VAL A 190 -5.98 -16.15 -2.14
N ASN A 191 -6.38 -16.16 -3.41
CA ASN A 191 -5.47 -16.10 -4.53
C ASN A 191 -5.84 -14.92 -5.42
N ILE A 192 -4.81 -14.21 -5.92
CA ILE A 192 -4.94 -13.20 -6.98
C ILE A 192 -4.19 -13.72 -8.20
N PHE A 193 -4.86 -13.80 -9.33
CA PHE A 193 -4.32 -14.42 -10.54
C PHE A 193 -4.93 -13.85 -11.82
N SER A 194 -4.22 -14.04 -12.93
CA SER A 194 -4.76 -13.93 -14.29
C SER A 194 -4.81 -15.33 -14.91
N ASP A 195 -5.36 -15.43 -16.12
CA ASP A 195 -5.40 -16.69 -16.83
C ASP A 195 -3.98 -17.26 -17.11
N GLU A 196 -2.96 -16.39 -17.13
CA GLU A 196 -1.57 -16.76 -17.39
C GLU A 196 -0.71 -16.94 -16.15
N LYS A 197 -1.02 -16.20 -15.07
CA LYS A 197 -0.11 -16.09 -13.93
C LYS A 197 -0.85 -15.92 -12.60
N LYS A 198 -0.30 -16.56 -11.57
CA LYS A 198 -0.69 -16.35 -10.17
C LYS A 198 0.22 -15.30 -9.55
N TYR A 199 -0.38 -14.23 -9.03
CA TYR A 199 0.34 -13.11 -8.42
C TYR A 199 0.51 -13.26 -6.92
N LEU A 200 -0.54 -13.71 -6.22
CA LEU A 200 -0.55 -13.86 -4.78
C LEU A 200 -1.30 -15.13 -4.38
N SER A 201 -0.83 -15.79 -3.34
CA SER A 201 -1.56 -16.84 -2.63
C SER A 201 -1.27 -16.68 -1.14
N ALA A 202 -2.28 -16.37 -0.35
CA ALA A 202 -2.16 -16.17 1.08
C ALA A 202 -3.31 -16.88 1.81
N SER A 203 -3.07 -17.26 3.06
CA SER A 203 -4.12 -17.69 3.98
C SER A 203 -4.36 -16.58 4.99
N VAL A 204 -5.61 -16.19 5.15
CA VAL A 204 -6.04 -15.13 6.06
C VAL A 204 -7.21 -15.63 6.91
N LEU A 205 -7.37 -15.05 8.09
CA LEU A 205 -8.53 -15.34 8.94
C LEU A 205 -9.68 -14.43 8.54
N MET A 206 -10.84 -15.02 8.25
CA MET A 206 -12.05 -14.29 7.90
C MET A 206 -13.21 -14.66 8.83
N ALA A 207 -13.80 -13.64 9.42
CA ALA A 207 -14.97 -13.77 10.30
C ALA A 207 -16.21 -14.29 9.54
N GLN A 208 -16.36 -13.92 8.27
CA GLN A 208 -17.50 -14.29 7.42
C GLN A 208 -17.65 -15.81 7.22
N PHE A 209 -16.55 -16.55 7.30
CA PHE A 209 -16.51 -18.01 7.21
C PHE A 209 -16.35 -18.67 8.58
N GLY A 210 -16.34 -17.85 9.63
CA GLY A 210 -16.18 -18.31 10.99
C GLY A 210 -17.50 -18.81 11.59
N ARG A 211 -17.43 -19.22 12.84
CA ARG A 211 -18.60 -19.61 13.64
C ARG A 211 -18.75 -18.69 14.84
N ILE A 212 -19.99 -18.53 15.28
CA ILE A 212 -20.31 -17.82 16.52
C ILE A 212 -20.19 -18.80 17.68
N GLU A 213 -19.45 -18.41 18.71
CA GLU A 213 -19.30 -19.12 19.96
C GLU A 213 -19.79 -18.25 21.12
N HIS A 214 -20.01 -18.90 22.27
CA HIS A 214 -20.54 -18.29 23.47
C HIS A 214 -19.54 -18.40 24.60
N LEU A 215 -19.20 -17.27 25.20
CA LEU A 215 -18.43 -17.22 26.44
C LEU A 215 -19.42 -17.15 27.62
N GLY A 216 -19.41 -18.18 28.45
CA GLY A 216 -20.40 -18.33 29.52
C GLY A 216 -20.43 -17.15 30.49
N GLY A 217 -21.62 -16.65 30.77
CA GLY A 217 -21.88 -15.53 31.68
C GLY A 217 -21.35 -15.73 33.10
N ASN A 218 -21.07 -16.98 33.51
CA ASN A 218 -20.47 -17.29 34.81
C ASN A 218 -19.11 -16.64 35.05
N LEU A 219 -18.40 -16.29 33.98
CA LEU A 219 -17.11 -15.58 34.08
C LEU A 219 -17.26 -14.13 34.52
N PHE A 220 -18.47 -13.56 34.40
CA PHE A 220 -18.76 -12.16 34.75
C PHE A 220 -19.51 -12.04 36.11
N ASN A 221 -19.21 -12.94 37.05
CA ASN A 221 -19.81 -12.92 38.36
C ASN A 221 -19.03 -12.01 39.35
N LYS A 222 -19.55 -11.87 40.57
CA LYS A 222 -18.94 -11.04 41.62
C LYS A 222 -17.64 -11.63 42.21
N GLN A 223 -17.32 -12.88 41.87
CA GLN A 223 -16.12 -13.57 42.43
C GLN A 223 -14.85 -13.30 41.61
N PHE A 224 -15.00 -12.80 40.37
CA PHE A 224 -13.86 -12.53 39.49
C PHE A 224 -14.06 -11.20 38.77
N SER A 225 -12.94 -10.45 38.64
CA SER A 225 -12.86 -9.32 37.74
C SER A 225 -12.38 -9.82 36.38
N THR A 226 -13.32 -10.26 35.52
CA THR A 226 -13.00 -10.77 34.18
C THR A 226 -12.83 -9.64 33.17
N ARG A 227 -11.69 -9.62 32.51
CA ARG A 227 -11.40 -8.74 31.37
C ARG A 227 -11.29 -9.58 30.12
N VAL A 228 -11.97 -9.17 29.07
CA VAL A 228 -11.97 -9.87 27.78
C VAL A 228 -11.53 -8.91 26.69
N TYR A 229 -10.62 -9.36 25.85
CA TYR A 229 -10.08 -8.61 24.72
C TYR A 229 -10.44 -9.32 23.43
N LEU A 230 -10.90 -8.56 22.45
CA LEU A 230 -11.31 -9.09 21.14
C LEU A 230 -10.53 -8.38 20.03
N SER A 231 -10.25 -9.11 18.95
CA SER A 231 -9.66 -8.54 17.76
C SER A 231 -10.69 -7.66 17.04
N PRO A 232 -10.36 -6.41 16.72
CA PRO A 232 -11.26 -5.51 15.99
C PRO A 232 -11.50 -5.96 14.55
N THR A 233 -10.60 -6.81 13.99
CA THR A 233 -10.72 -7.30 12.61
C THR A 233 -11.61 -8.53 12.49
N THR A 234 -11.47 -9.48 13.40
CA THR A 234 -12.12 -10.80 13.29
C THR A 234 -13.24 -11.02 14.31
N GLY A 235 -13.29 -10.21 15.38
CA GLY A 235 -14.22 -10.42 16.48
C GLY A 235 -13.92 -11.64 17.34
N ASN A 236 -12.72 -12.24 17.17
CA ASN A 236 -12.24 -13.34 17.99
C ASN A 236 -11.71 -12.83 19.32
N ILE A 237 -11.87 -13.64 20.37
CA ILE A 237 -11.23 -13.37 21.65
C ILE A 237 -9.72 -13.60 21.50
N THR A 238 -8.93 -12.57 21.84
CA THR A 238 -7.46 -12.61 21.80
C THR A 238 -6.88 -12.91 23.16
N ASP A 239 -7.55 -12.48 24.24
CA ASP A 239 -7.10 -12.71 25.58
C ASP A 239 -8.23 -12.63 26.61
N ILE A 240 -8.12 -13.37 27.71
CA ILE A 240 -9.00 -13.32 28.87
C ILE A 240 -8.17 -13.25 30.15
N GLU A 241 -8.32 -12.18 30.90
CA GLU A 241 -7.68 -11.99 32.20
C GLU A 241 -8.69 -12.19 33.32
N LEU A 242 -8.38 -13.09 34.25
CA LEU A 242 -9.16 -13.34 35.46
C LEU A 242 -8.37 -12.80 36.64
N ASN A 243 -8.85 -11.75 37.27
CA ASN A 243 -8.25 -11.20 38.48
C ASN A 243 -9.17 -11.44 39.68
N GLU A 244 -8.57 -11.64 40.86
CA GLU A 244 -9.34 -11.62 42.08
C GLU A 244 -9.97 -10.25 42.29
N PRO A 245 -11.19 -10.15 42.83
CA PRO A 245 -11.83 -8.85 43.08
C PRO A 245 -10.99 -8.07 44.08
N GLU A 246 -10.72 -6.80 43.77
CA GLU A 246 -10.12 -5.84 44.67
C GLU A 246 -11.02 -5.57 45.88
#